data_ef5fd0c8cc06de73d2f122ac937e5f20
#
_entry.id   ef5fd0c8cc06de73d2f122ac937e5f20
#
_cell.length_a   1.000
_cell.length_b   1.000
_cell.length_c   1.000
_cell.angle_alpha   90.00
_cell.angle_beta   90.00
_cell.angle_gamma   90.00
#
_symmetry.space_group_name_H-M   'P 1'
#
loop_
_entity.id
_entity.type
_entity.pdbx_description
1 polymer ?
#
loop_
_entity_poly.entity_id
_entity_poly.type
_entity_poly.pdbx_seq_one_letter_code
_entity_poly.pdbx_strand_id
1 'polypeptide(L)'
;MKIIAVDIGTSRIKAACFDELGNMSCLHSLRLDRADSPCTQNAEQWFSVSAQLLREVTAELQTPPDAVVLTGNMHALLGIDGAGNPVAPAVLWSDNSAQAEADELNANYGRKIVDSFGNKAIPVFTLPKIMRMKKTHPELYARTQTFMQSKDFLAFRLTGKRVTEPTDASGVLGMDLVSTRWDGAFLRDLGLDQNKFPEIIPSASICGYITTEAAEQTGLPQGTPVVTGSGDLASAAVGSGVDRNTVSLTLGTAGQLLAAGDKGGGRKLAEKLFIFAHPDPQCELYLGSVPSGGFSFEWFAKLHHISMEQFFELAASVSLSDTLPIFLPYILGRGAPYMDYSPSGAWFGLSATHTLAELCRATVFGALCPLRQCTDLLEELSGKRENIILQALACREDAVRSTACSLFQQKKFIAANSEASLSGAAIIGFTAMQEYADIKTASANMILKEETVSPADHTAQIHYRKFLEYARIVRSAVF
;
A
#
# COMPACT_ATOMS: atom_id res chain seq x y z
N MET A 1 19.77 -8.83 -18.95
CA MET A 1 18.66 -7.88 -19.29
C MET A 1 18.69 -6.71 -18.31
N LYS A 2 18.29 -5.49 -18.76
CA LYS A 2 18.21 -4.30 -17.89
C LYS A 2 16.84 -3.67 -18.00
N ILE A 3 16.17 -3.44 -16.86
CA ILE A 3 14.84 -2.83 -16.81
C ILE A 3 14.90 -1.58 -15.94
N ILE A 4 14.34 -0.46 -16.41
CA ILE A 4 14.14 0.73 -15.60
C ILE A 4 12.76 0.64 -14.94
N ALA A 5 12.72 0.70 -13.61
CA ALA A 5 11.48 0.81 -12.83
C ALA A 5 11.24 2.29 -12.47
N VAL A 6 10.00 2.75 -12.61
CA VAL A 6 9.57 4.11 -12.23
C VAL A 6 8.45 4.01 -11.20
N ASP A 7 8.61 4.68 -10.06
CA ASP A 7 7.63 4.74 -8.97
C ASP A 7 7.11 6.17 -8.80
N ILE A 8 5.82 6.38 -9.09
CA ILE A 8 5.13 7.67 -8.92
C ILE A 8 4.52 7.72 -7.52
N GLY A 9 5.33 8.09 -6.53
CA GLY A 9 4.85 8.30 -5.18
C GLY A 9 4.08 9.62 -5.00
N THR A 10 3.42 9.79 -3.85
CA THR A 10 2.63 10.99 -3.53
C THR A 10 3.46 12.27 -3.44
N SER A 11 4.70 12.22 -2.96
CA SER A 11 5.55 13.41 -2.76
C SER A 11 6.81 13.42 -3.62
N ARG A 12 7.16 12.30 -4.20
CA ARG A 12 8.38 12.09 -4.98
C ARG A 12 8.14 11.05 -6.04
N ILE A 13 8.86 11.18 -7.15
CA ILE A 13 9.00 10.12 -8.13
C ILE A 13 10.42 9.56 -8.01
N LYS A 14 10.55 8.26 -8.16
CA LYS A 14 11.82 7.56 -8.17
C LYS A 14 11.97 6.75 -9.45
N ALA A 15 13.19 6.60 -9.95
CA ALA A 15 13.52 5.69 -11.02
C ALA A 15 14.86 5.01 -10.74
N ALA A 16 14.97 3.74 -11.09
CA ALA A 16 16.21 2.97 -10.96
C ALA A 16 16.29 1.89 -12.03
N CYS A 17 17.50 1.49 -12.36
CA CYS A 17 17.77 0.36 -13.26
C CYS A 17 18.02 -0.91 -12.43
N PHE A 18 17.47 -2.03 -12.90
CA PHE A 18 17.66 -3.36 -12.29
C PHE A 18 18.21 -4.33 -13.33
N ASP A 19 19.07 -5.25 -12.87
CA ASP A 19 19.43 -6.44 -13.63
C ASP A 19 18.54 -7.64 -13.24
N GLU A 20 18.71 -8.76 -13.96
CA GLU A 20 17.94 -9.98 -13.73
C GLU A 20 18.15 -10.63 -12.36
N LEU A 21 19.23 -10.29 -11.67
CA LEU A 21 19.50 -10.76 -10.30
C LEU A 21 18.89 -9.85 -9.21
N GLY A 22 18.22 -8.76 -9.62
CA GLY A 22 17.63 -7.79 -8.70
C GLY A 22 18.61 -6.75 -8.17
N ASN A 23 19.83 -6.68 -8.72
CA ASN A 23 20.77 -5.63 -8.35
C ASN A 23 20.28 -4.28 -8.90
N MET A 24 20.12 -3.31 -7.99
CA MET A 24 19.67 -1.96 -8.31
C MET A 24 20.86 -1.04 -8.58
N SER A 25 20.76 -0.23 -9.61
CA SER A 25 21.73 0.80 -9.98
C SER A 25 21.03 2.08 -10.46
N CYS A 26 21.75 3.18 -10.55
CA CYS A 26 21.27 4.47 -11.08
C CYS A 26 19.96 4.93 -10.41
N LEU A 27 19.87 4.86 -9.07
CA LEU A 27 18.71 5.31 -8.33
C LEU A 27 18.65 6.85 -8.28
N HIS A 28 17.63 7.41 -8.90
CA HIS A 28 17.32 8.83 -8.85
C HIS A 28 15.96 9.10 -8.23
N SER A 29 15.79 10.27 -7.61
CA SER A 29 14.55 10.66 -6.96
C SER A 29 14.37 12.17 -6.99
N LEU A 30 13.22 12.62 -7.50
CA LEU A 30 12.83 14.02 -7.54
C LEU A 30 11.55 14.26 -6.76
N ARG A 31 11.46 15.41 -6.09
CA ARG A 31 10.22 15.84 -5.41
C ARG A 31 9.24 16.39 -6.43
N LEU A 32 7.96 16.11 -6.19
CA LEU A 32 6.86 16.81 -6.85
C LEU A 32 6.64 18.16 -6.16
N ASP A 33 6.30 19.18 -6.95
CA ASP A 33 5.92 20.48 -6.39
C ASP A 33 4.63 20.33 -5.59
N ARG A 34 4.53 21.11 -4.54
CA ARG A 34 3.30 21.14 -3.75
C ARG A 34 2.20 21.81 -4.57
N ALA A 35 1.07 21.12 -4.70
CA ALA A 35 -0.15 21.74 -5.19
C ALA A 35 -0.74 22.68 -4.11
N ASP A 36 -1.69 23.53 -4.52
CA ASP A 36 -2.43 24.42 -3.62
C ASP A 36 -3.20 23.68 -2.52
N SER A 37 -3.51 22.40 -2.76
CA SER A 37 -4.13 21.49 -1.80
C SER A 37 -3.28 20.24 -1.59
N PRO A 38 -3.13 19.74 -0.35
CA PRO A 38 -2.41 18.49 -0.07
C PRO A 38 -3.12 17.24 -0.63
N CYS A 39 -4.37 17.39 -1.08
CA CYS A 39 -5.19 16.30 -1.63
C CYS A 39 -5.25 16.30 -3.16
N THR A 40 -4.54 17.21 -3.84
CA THR A 40 -4.52 17.29 -5.31
C THR A 40 -3.09 17.37 -5.84
N GLN A 41 -2.91 16.98 -7.11
CA GLN A 41 -1.63 17.09 -7.82
C GLN A 41 -1.86 17.50 -9.29
N ASN A 42 -0.88 18.20 -9.85
CA ASN A 42 -0.81 18.41 -11.29
C ASN A 42 -0.29 17.14 -11.96
N ALA A 43 -1.14 16.43 -12.70
CA ALA A 43 -0.78 15.18 -13.36
C ALA A 43 0.33 15.36 -14.43
N GLU A 44 0.47 16.56 -15.02
CA GLU A 44 1.58 16.82 -15.97
C GLU A 44 2.96 16.73 -15.29
N GLN A 45 3.04 16.98 -13.99
CA GLN A 45 4.29 16.77 -13.25
C GLN A 45 4.64 15.28 -13.12
N TRP A 46 3.66 14.38 -13.08
CA TRP A 46 3.95 12.94 -13.08
C TRP A 46 4.73 12.55 -14.33
N PHE A 47 4.35 13.10 -15.49
CA PHE A 47 5.07 12.85 -16.73
C PHE A 47 6.39 13.61 -16.82
N SER A 48 6.40 14.93 -16.60
CA SER A 48 7.61 15.74 -16.79
C SER A 48 8.76 15.34 -15.85
N VAL A 49 8.46 15.04 -14.57
CA VAL A 49 9.45 14.57 -13.60
C VAL A 49 9.91 13.14 -13.93
N SER A 50 8.97 12.25 -14.33
CA SER A 50 9.36 10.91 -14.79
C SER A 50 10.24 10.95 -16.04
N ALA A 51 9.94 11.81 -17.00
CA ALA A 51 10.71 11.98 -18.20
C ALA A 51 12.14 12.48 -17.89
N GLN A 52 12.27 13.41 -16.94
CA GLN A 52 13.59 13.85 -16.46
C GLN A 52 14.38 12.70 -15.83
N LEU A 53 13.76 11.95 -14.91
CA LEU A 53 14.40 10.81 -14.23
C LEU A 53 14.79 9.72 -15.23
N LEU A 54 13.92 9.39 -16.19
CA LEU A 54 14.22 8.43 -17.24
C LEU A 54 15.43 8.86 -18.06
N ARG A 55 15.55 10.15 -18.39
CA ARG A 55 16.72 10.69 -19.10
C ARG A 55 18.00 10.57 -18.28
N GLU A 56 17.93 10.90 -16.98
CA GLU A 56 19.07 10.79 -16.06
C GLU A 56 19.55 9.33 -15.94
N VAL A 57 18.63 8.40 -15.64
CA VAL A 57 18.96 6.96 -15.56
C VAL A 57 19.50 6.43 -16.88
N THR A 58 18.87 6.76 -18.01
CA THR A 58 19.30 6.28 -19.34
C THR A 58 20.70 6.78 -19.71
N ALA A 59 21.04 8.02 -19.33
CA ALA A 59 22.36 8.62 -19.61
C ALA A 59 23.50 7.92 -18.85
N GLU A 60 23.21 7.31 -17.69
CA GLU A 60 24.20 6.56 -16.90
C GLU A 60 24.38 5.11 -17.38
N LEU A 61 23.46 4.59 -18.19
CA LEU A 61 23.54 3.23 -18.70
C LEU A 61 24.52 3.12 -19.88
N GLN A 62 25.35 2.08 -19.87
CA GLN A 62 26.26 1.78 -20.99
C GLN A 62 25.54 1.24 -22.24
N THR A 63 24.35 0.64 -22.02
CA THR A 63 23.50 0.08 -23.08
C THR A 63 22.06 0.52 -22.82
N PRO A 64 21.24 0.72 -23.86
CA PRO A 64 19.84 1.03 -23.69
C PRO A 64 19.12 0.00 -22.81
N PRO A 65 18.10 0.40 -22.04
CA PRO A 65 17.29 -0.55 -21.27
C PRO A 65 16.44 -1.42 -22.21
N ASP A 66 16.20 -2.66 -21.81
CA ASP A 66 15.36 -3.60 -22.56
C ASP A 66 13.85 -3.31 -22.38
N ALA A 67 13.47 -2.71 -21.26
CA ALA A 67 12.09 -2.28 -20.97
C ALA A 67 12.04 -1.21 -19.88
N VAL A 68 10.88 -0.54 -19.78
CA VAL A 68 10.48 0.30 -18.64
C VAL A 68 9.26 -0.33 -17.98
N VAL A 69 9.23 -0.39 -16.64
CA VAL A 69 8.09 -0.88 -15.85
C VAL A 69 7.62 0.21 -14.89
N LEU A 70 6.29 0.30 -14.68
CA LEU A 70 5.67 1.39 -13.95
C LEU A 70 5.05 0.91 -12.64
N THR A 71 5.15 1.75 -11.62
CA THR A 71 4.37 1.64 -10.39
C THR A 71 4.00 3.03 -9.88
N GLY A 72 2.99 3.15 -9.04
CA GLY A 72 2.62 4.46 -8.52
C GLY A 72 1.48 4.42 -7.52
N ASN A 73 1.24 5.58 -6.90
CA ASN A 73 0.23 5.75 -5.87
C ASN A 73 -1.17 5.36 -6.39
N MET A 74 -1.86 4.56 -5.58
CA MET A 74 -3.20 4.04 -5.86
C MET A 74 -4.28 5.06 -5.52
N HIS A 75 -5.51 4.80 -5.99
CA HIS A 75 -6.73 5.55 -5.65
C HIS A 75 -6.77 7.01 -6.12
N ALA A 76 -5.86 7.46 -6.96
CA ALA A 76 -5.97 8.78 -7.58
C ALA A 76 -7.16 8.83 -8.55
N LEU A 77 -7.84 9.97 -8.62
CA LEU A 77 -8.81 10.26 -9.66
C LEU A 77 -8.21 11.29 -10.63
N LEU A 78 -7.92 10.87 -11.85
CA LEU A 78 -7.57 11.73 -12.96
C LEU A 78 -8.50 11.47 -14.13
N GLY A 79 -9.22 12.50 -14.61
CA GLY A 79 -9.94 12.48 -15.89
C GLY A 79 -9.06 13.07 -16.98
N ILE A 80 -8.94 12.40 -18.13
CA ILE A 80 -8.34 12.97 -19.34
C ILE A 80 -9.39 13.14 -20.43
N ASP A 81 -9.25 14.18 -21.26
CA ASP A 81 -10.12 14.44 -22.41
C ASP A 81 -9.76 13.58 -23.64
N GLY A 82 -10.44 13.81 -24.77
CA GLY A 82 -10.18 13.10 -26.01
C GLY A 82 -8.77 13.32 -26.59
N ALA A 83 -8.17 14.48 -26.32
CA ALA A 83 -6.81 14.81 -26.72
C ALA A 83 -5.74 14.26 -25.74
N GLY A 84 -6.16 13.73 -24.60
CA GLY A 84 -5.28 13.18 -23.58
C GLY A 84 -4.85 14.20 -22.51
N ASN A 85 -5.44 15.38 -22.48
CA ASN A 85 -5.12 16.39 -21.48
C ASN A 85 -5.91 16.17 -20.19
N PRO A 86 -5.34 16.38 -19.00
CA PRO A 86 -6.07 16.41 -17.74
C PRO A 86 -7.21 17.42 -17.78
N VAL A 87 -8.43 17.00 -17.40
CA VAL A 87 -9.60 17.92 -17.34
C VAL A 87 -9.61 18.78 -16.09
N ALA A 88 -8.90 18.34 -15.04
CA ALA A 88 -8.69 19.00 -13.75
C ALA A 88 -7.45 18.40 -13.07
N PRO A 89 -6.90 19.02 -12.00
CA PRO A 89 -5.88 18.40 -11.17
C PRO A 89 -6.34 17.04 -10.66
N ALA A 90 -5.40 16.08 -10.54
CA ALA A 90 -5.69 14.76 -9.99
C ALA A 90 -6.05 14.86 -8.52
N VAL A 91 -7.09 14.14 -8.08
CA VAL A 91 -7.52 14.04 -6.68
C VAL A 91 -6.88 12.78 -6.08
N LEU A 92 -6.11 12.95 -5.00
CA LEU A 92 -5.32 11.88 -4.39
C LEU A 92 -6.12 11.00 -3.41
N TRP A 93 -5.51 9.91 -2.97
CA TRP A 93 -6.04 9.01 -1.94
C TRP A 93 -6.34 9.70 -0.60
N SER A 94 -5.61 10.77 -0.27
CA SER A 94 -5.79 11.54 0.98
C SER A 94 -7.04 12.42 1.00
N ASP A 95 -7.76 12.55 -0.12
CA ASP A 95 -9.01 13.31 -0.19
C ASP A 95 -10.18 12.53 0.39
N ASN A 96 -10.84 13.10 1.39
CA ASN A 96 -12.01 12.54 2.05
C ASN A 96 -13.32 13.24 1.68
N SER A 97 -13.32 14.12 0.66
CA SER A 97 -14.48 14.93 0.29
C SER A 97 -15.67 14.12 -0.26
N ALA A 98 -15.44 12.88 -0.70
CA ALA A 98 -16.44 11.97 -1.25
C ALA A 98 -17.12 11.06 -0.19
N GLN A 99 -17.14 11.47 1.09
CA GLN A 99 -17.73 10.67 2.17
C GLN A 99 -19.23 10.39 1.94
N ALA A 100 -19.99 11.39 1.50
CA ALA A 100 -21.43 11.23 1.23
C ALA A 100 -21.71 10.19 0.13
N GLU A 101 -20.88 10.14 -0.91
CA GLU A 101 -20.99 9.16 -1.98
C GLU A 101 -20.57 7.75 -1.51
N ALA A 102 -19.58 7.66 -0.64
CA ALA A 102 -19.20 6.39 -0.02
C ALA A 102 -20.33 5.84 0.87
N ASP A 103 -20.98 6.70 1.66
CA ASP A 103 -22.13 6.34 2.49
C ASP A 103 -23.32 5.89 1.65
N GLU A 104 -23.62 6.61 0.56
CA GLU A 104 -24.67 6.24 -0.40
C GLU A 104 -24.41 4.86 -1.05
N LEU A 105 -23.16 4.59 -1.44
CA LEU A 105 -22.75 3.28 -1.97
C LEU A 105 -22.94 2.16 -0.95
N ASN A 106 -22.54 2.37 0.28
CA ASN A 106 -22.69 1.37 1.35
C ASN A 106 -24.16 1.13 1.69
N ALA A 107 -24.98 2.17 1.73
CA ALA A 107 -26.42 2.06 2.03
C ALA A 107 -27.18 1.28 0.96
N ASN A 108 -26.89 1.54 -0.33
CA ASN A 108 -27.66 0.99 -1.44
C ASN A 108 -27.06 -0.33 -1.98
N TYR A 109 -25.73 -0.51 -1.91
CA TYR A 109 -25.03 -1.61 -2.56
C TYR A 109 -24.00 -2.32 -1.66
N GLY A 110 -23.97 -2.04 -0.34
CA GLY A 110 -22.90 -2.44 0.57
C GLY A 110 -22.53 -3.92 0.47
N ARG A 111 -23.54 -4.83 0.47
CA ARG A 111 -23.28 -6.27 0.36
C ARG A 111 -22.65 -6.64 -1.00
N LYS A 112 -23.18 -6.11 -2.12
CA LYS A 112 -22.63 -6.35 -3.46
C LYS A 112 -21.18 -5.86 -3.55
N ILE A 113 -20.91 -4.67 -3.01
CA ILE A 113 -19.57 -4.07 -3.03
C ILE A 113 -18.57 -4.95 -2.29
N VAL A 114 -18.93 -5.41 -1.08
CA VAL A 114 -18.08 -6.31 -0.29
C VAL A 114 -17.90 -7.67 -1.00
N ASP A 115 -18.97 -8.26 -1.50
CA ASP A 115 -18.94 -9.60 -2.11
C ASP A 115 -18.17 -9.62 -3.44
N SER A 116 -18.27 -8.56 -4.26
CA SER A 116 -17.65 -8.50 -5.60
C SER A 116 -16.32 -7.76 -5.62
N PHE A 117 -16.19 -6.68 -4.85
CA PHE A 117 -15.02 -5.80 -4.88
C PHE A 117 -14.15 -5.89 -3.64
N GLY A 118 -14.53 -6.73 -2.65
CA GLY A 118 -13.73 -7.07 -1.47
C GLY A 118 -13.65 -6.02 -0.37
N ASN A 119 -14.22 -4.82 -0.55
CA ASN A 119 -14.08 -3.71 0.38
C ASN A 119 -15.40 -2.99 0.62
N LYS A 120 -15.56 -2.32 1.77
CA LYS A 120 -16.58 -1.28 1.93
C LYS A 120 -16.18 -0.03 1.16
N ALA A 121 -17.15 0.71 0.66
CA ALA A 121 -16.88 2.00 0.06
C ALA A 121 -16.41 2.99 1.14
N ILE A 122 -15.27 3.64 0.89
CA ILE A 122 -14.74 4.75 1.68
C ILE A 122 -14.28 5.85 0.74
N PRO A 123 -14.17 7.11 1.17
CA PRO A 123 -13.84 8.23 0.29
C PRO A 123 -12.46 8.11 -0.37
N VAL A 124 -11.57 7.29 0.19
CA VAL A 124 -10.24 7.02 -0.37
C VAL A 124 -10.32 6.40 -1.77
N PHE A 125 -11.29 5.50 -2.02
CA PHE A 125 -11.45 4.84 -3.32
C PHE A 125 -11.86 5.81 -4.43
N THR A 126 -11.51 5.47 -5.68
CA THR A 126 -11.72 6.36 -6.83
C THR A 126 -13.20 6.49 -7.22
N LEU A 127 -14.01 5.43 -7.07
CA LEU A 127 -15.42 5.44 -7.48
C LEU A 127 -16.28 6.50 -6.75
N PRO A 128 -16.22 6.63 -5.40
CA PRO A 128 -16.92 7.72 -4.71
C PRO A 128 -16.51 9.10 -5.25
N LYS A 129 -15.24 9.32 -5.56
CA LYS A 129 -14.72 10.57 -6.13
C LYS A 129 -15.28 10.82 -7.54
N ILE A 130 -15.41 9.78 -8.39
CA ILE A 130 -16.05 9.87 -9.70
C ILE A 130 -17.53 10.27 -9.56
N MET A 131 -18.25 9.64 -8.62
CA MET A 131 -19.66 9.98 -8.35
C MET A 131 -19.79 11.43 -7.89
N ARG A 132 -18.94 11.87 -6.97
CA ARG A 132 -18.88 13.27 -6.54
C ARG A 132 -18.59 14.21 -7.70
N MET A 133 -17.56 13.94 -8.51
CA MET A 133 -17.25 14.73 -9.71
C MET A 133 -18.46 14.88 -10.61
N LYS A 134 -19.17 13.78 -10.89
CA LYS A 134 -20.37 13.81 -11.73
C LYS A 134 -21.49 14.68 -11.14
N LYS A 135 -21.67 14.67 -9.81
CA LYS A 135 -22.70 15.46 -9.12
C LYS A 135 -22.34 16.95 -9.04
N THR A 136 -21.09 17.26 -8.69
CA THR A 136 -20.67 18.63 -8.38
C THR A 136 -20.07 19.38 -9.57
N HIS A 137 -19.50 18.66 -10.54
CA HIS A 137 -18.82 19.17 -11.73
C HIS A 137 -19.19 18.36 -12.97
N PRO A 138 -20.48 18.33 -13.36
CA PRO A 138 -20.95 17.51 -14.47
C PRO A 138 -20.26 17.84 -15.81
N GLU A 139 -19.81 19.08 -15.99
CA GLU A 139 -19.05 19.52 -17.16
C GLU A 139 -17.65 18.84 -17.23
N LEU A 140 -16.96 18.64 -16.09
CA LEU A 140 -15.69 17.93 -16.04
C LEU A 140 -15.90 16.45 -16.32
N TYR A 141 -16.94 15.85 -15.71
CA TYR A 141 -17.31 14.46 -15.99
C TYR A 141 -17.64 14.26 -17.48
N ALA A 142 -18.40 15.17 -18.11
CA ALA A 142 -18.76 15.10 -19.52
C ALA A 142 -17.51 15.19 -20.43
N ARG A 143 -16.58 16.10 -20.12
CA ARG A 143 -15.31 16.27 -20.86
C ARG A 143 -14.36 15.07 -20.70
N THR A 144 -14.45 14.35 -19.58
CA THR A 144 -13.58 13.18 -19.32
C THR A 144 -13.87 12.09 -20.35
N GLN A 145 -12.86 11.69 -21.12
CA GLN A 145 -12.91 10.55 -22.02
C GLN A 145 -12.50 9.26 -21.28
N THR A 146 -11.50 9.35 -20.39
CA THR A 146 -10.99 8.18 -19.66
C THR A 146 -10.55 8.59 -18.26
N PHE A 147 -10.91 7.79 -17.26
CA PHE A 147 -10.35 7.90 -15.89
C PHE A 147 -9.06 7.10 -15.79
N MET A 148 -8.05 7.65 -15.13
CA MET A 148 -6.72 7.05 -14.98
C MET A 148 -6.19 7.17 -13.56
N GLN A 149 -5.31 6.23 -13.19
CA GLN A 149 -4.44 6.33 -12.02
C GLN A 149 -3.11 7.00 -12.42
N SER A 150 -2.24 7.25 -11.44
CA SER A 150 -0.98 7.96 -11.67
C SER A 150 -0.06 7.26 -12.70
N LYS A 151 0.20 5.95 -12.51
CA LYS A 151 1.03 5.18 -13.43
C LYS A 151 0.37 4.95 -14.79
N ASP A 152 -0.99 4.87 -14.83
CA ASP A 152 -1.73 4.69 -16.08
C ASP A 152 -1.59 5.93 -16.97
N PHE A 153 -1.60 7.13 -16.35
CA PHE A 153 -1.34 8.37 -17.08
C PHE A 153 0.09 8.42 -17.63
N LEU A 154 1.08 7.97 -16.84
CA LEU A 154 2.46 7.87 -17.35
C LEU A 154 2.54 6.86 -18.51
N ALA A 155 1.91 5.68 -18.38
CA ALA A 155 1.84 4.70 -19.46
C ALA A 155 1.23 5.30 -20.74
N PHE A 156 0.12 6.04 -20.58
CA PHE A 156 -0.52 6.74 -21.68
C PHE A 156 0.42 7.77 -22.34
N ARG A 157 1.11 8.59 -21.56
CA ARG A 157 2.05 9.61 -22.08
C ARG A 157 3.26 8.98 -22.79
N LEU A 158 3.69 7.80 -22.36
CA LEU A 158 4.81 7.07 -22.97
C LEU A 158 4.40 6.32 -24.25
N THR A 159 3.16 5.78 -24.31
CA THR A 159 2.77 4.80 -25.33
C THR A 159 1.54 5.17 -26.15
N GLY A 160 0.77 6.16 -25.73
CA GLY A 160 -0.55 6.51 -26.28
C GLY A 160 -1.68 5.53 -25.91
N LYS A 161 -1.42 4.49 -25.08
CA LYS A 161 -2.41 3.47 -24.70
C LYS A 161 -3.18 3.84 -23.43
N ARG A 162 -4.51 3.69 -23.47
CA ARG A 162 -5.40 3.96 -22.34
C ARG A 162 -5.78 2.65 -21.66
N VAL A 163 -4.90 2.17 -20.82
CA VAL A 163 -5.03 0.90 -20.10
C VAL A 163 -4.78 1.08 -18.61
N THR A 164 -5.27 0.14 -17.82
CA THR A 164 -4.95 -0.06 -16.41
C THR A 164 -4.69 -1.55 -16.15
N GLU A 165 -4.45 -1.91 -14.90
CA GLU A 165 -4.23 -3.30 -14.53
C GLU A 165 -4.99 -3.66 -13.23
N PRO A 166 -5.08 -4.97 -12.87
CA PRO A 166 -5.98 -5.40 -11.79
C PRO A 166 -5.75 -4.73 -10.44
N THR A 167 -4.50 -4.41 -10.05
CA THR A 167 -4.23 -3.87 -8.70
C THR A 167 -4.78 -2.46 -8.55
N ASP A 168 -4.54 -1.58 -9.53
CA ASP A 168 -5.12 -0.23 -9.56
C ASP A 168 -6.63 -0.26 -9.81
N ALA A 169 -7.11 -1.12 -10.72
CA ALA A 169 -8.53 -1.27 -10.99
C ALA A 169 -9.32 -1.73 -9.74
N SER A 170 -8.73 -2.59 -8.89
CA SER A 170 -9.32 -2.96 -7.59
C SER A 170 -9.42 -1.77 -6.63
N GLY A 171 -8.47 -0.84 -6.71
CA GLY A 171 -8.47 0.43 -5.97
C GLY A 171 -9.50 1.45 -6.46
N VAL A 172 -10.12 1.23 -7.61
CA VAL A 172 -11.25 2.06 -8.08
C VAL A 172 -12.55 1.72 -7.34
N LEU A 173 -12.77 0.46 -6.97
CA LEU A 173 -14.00 -0.07 -6.37
C LEU A 173 -15.14 -0.23 -7.40
N GLY A 174 -14.89 -0.94 -8.48
CA GLY A 174 -15.88 -1.21 -9.55
C GLY A 174 -15.47 -2.40 -10.42
N MET A 175 -14.30 -2.98 -10.12
CA MET A 175 -13.79 -4.18 -10.74
C MET A 175 -14.13 -5.41 -9.86
N ASP A 176 -14.76 -6.43 -10.44
CA ASP A 176 -14.93 -7.70 -9.77
C ASP A 176 -13.59 -8.43 -9.59
N LEU A 177 -13.22 -8.73 -8.34
CA LEU A 177 -11.91 -9.28 -7.98
C LEU A 177 -11.66 -10.67 -8.58
N VAL A 178 -12.72 -11.47 -8.79
CA VAL A 178 -12.59 -12.84 -9.29
C VAL A 178 -12.41 -12.84 -10.80
N SER A 179 -13.29 -12.15 -11.53
CA SER A 179 -13.21 -12.06 -12.99
C SER A 179 -12.19 -11.06 -13.51
N THR A 180 -11.72 -10.13 -12.66
CA THR A 180 -10.83 -9.01 -13.01
C THR A 180 -11.38 -8.16 -14.16
N ARG A 181 -12.68 -7.86 -14.12
CA ARG A 181 -13.39 -7.05 -15.10
C ARG A 181 -14.22 -5.98 -14.43
N TRP A 182 -14.39 -4.86 -15.11
CA TRP A 182 -15.35 -3.83 -14.66
C TRP A 182 -16.76 -4.43 -14.60
N ASP A 183 -17.47 -4.23 -13.50
CA ASP A 183 -18.89 -4.55 -13.39
C ASP A 183 -19.73 -3.49 -14.10
N GLY A 184 -19.88 -3.67 -15.42
CA GLY A 184 -20.60 -2.71 -16.25
C GLY A 184 -22.08 -2.56 -15.90
N ALA A 185 -22.72 -3.58 -15.28
CA ALA A 185 -24.09 -3.45 -14.79
C ALA A 185 -24.13 -2.52 -13.58
N PHE A 186 -23.23 -2.70 -12.62
CA PHE A 186 -23.12 -1.85 -11.44
C PHE A 186 -22.79 -0.39 -11.81
N LEU A 187 -21.83 -0.18 -12.71
CA LEU A 187 -21.50 1.18 -13.18
C LEU A 187 -22.70 1.87 -13.85
N ARG A 188 -23.47 1.15 -14.66
CA ARG A 188 -24.70 1.69 -15.28
C ARG A 188 -25.78 2.01 -14.25
N ASP A 189 -25.97 1.16 -13.21
CA ASP A 189 -26.93 1.42 -12.13
C ASP A 189 -26.59 2.71 -11.37
N LEU A 190 -25.27 3.04 -11.25
CA LEU A 190 -24.80 4.32 -10.72
C LEU A 190 -24.91 5.48 -11.75
N GLY A 191 -25.40 5.18 -12.96
CA GLY A 191 -25.48 6.14 -14.05
C GLY A 191 -24.12 6.57 -14.59
N LEU A 192 -23.06 5.75 -14.38
CA LEU A 192 -21.73 6.01 -14.90
C LEU A 192 -21.54 5.36 -16.29
N ASP A 193 -20.82 6.06 -17.17
CA ASP A 193 -20.48 5.52 -18.49
C ASP A 193 -19.29 4.58 -18.37
N GLN A 194 -19.52 3.30 -18.63
CA GLN A 194 -18.50 2.25 -18.58
C GLN A 194 -17.33 2.53 -19.55
N ASN A 195 -17.57 3.22 -20.68
CA ASN A 195 -16.54 3.50 -21.66
C ASN A 195 -15.48 4.51 -21.17
N LYS A 196 -15.75 5.19 -20.04
CA LYS A 196 -14.77 6.08 -19.40
C LYS A 196 -13.77 5.34 -18.50
N PHE A 197 -13.94 4.02 -18.30
CA PHE A 197 -13.00 3.20 -17.56
C PHE A 197 -12.06 2.51 -18.54
N PRO A 198 -10.73 2.54 -18.29
CA PRO A 198 -9.75 1.98 -19.23
C PRO A 198 -9.85 0.46 -19.31
N GLU A 199 -9.33 -0.12 -20.38
CA GLU A 199 -9.16 -1.57 -20.49
C GLU A 199 -8.24 -2.09 -19.39
N ILE A 200 -8.62 -3.21 -18.75
CA ILE A 200 -7.80 -3.88 -17.74
C ILE A 200 -6.98 -4.97 -18.43
N ILE A 201 -5.66 -4.83 -18.39
CA ILE A 201 -4.71 -5.82 -18.90
C ILE A 201 -3.85 -6.36 -17.75
N PRO A 202 -3.22 -7.56 -17.86
CA PRO A 202 -2.43 -8.11 -16.78
C PRO A 202 -1.27 -7.19 -16.35
N SER A 203 -0.93 -7.18 -15.04
CA SER A 203 0.16 -6.38 -14.49
C SER A 203 1.52 -6.68 -15.16
N ALA A 204 1.82 -7.97 -15.40
CA ALA A 204 3.02 -8.42 -16.10
C ALA A 204 2.78 -8.48 -17.62
N SER A 205 2.39 -7.37 -18.23
CA SER A 205 2.14 -7.25 -19.67
C SER A 205 2.79 -6.00 -20.26
N ILE A 206 3.23 -6.08 -21.49
CA ILE A 206 3.63 -4.91 -22.28
C ILE A 206 2.36 -4.15 -22.67
N CYS A 207 2.17 -2.94 -22.16
CA CYS A 207 1.02 -2.09 -22.49
C CYS A 207 1.22 -1.30 -23.79
N GLY A 208 2.45 -1.19 -24.26
CA GLY A 208 2.81 -0.48 -25.49
C GLY A 208 4.30 -0.26 -25.59
N TYR A 209 4.67 0.63 -26.47
CA TYR A 209 6.06 0.93 -26.79
C TYR A 209 6.29 2.45 -26.76
N ILE A 210 7.49 2.87 -26.37
CA ILE A 210 7.88 4.29 -26.37
C ILE A 210 7.65 4.89 -27.74
N THR A 211 6.82 5.95 -27.79
CA THR A 211 6.53 6.70 -29.03
C THR A 211 7.70 7.61 -29.40
N THR A 212 7.70 8.15 -30.62
CA THR A 212 8.73 9.12 -31.06
C THR A 212 8.76 10.33 -30.14
N GLU A 213 7.59 10.89 -29.80
CA GLU A 213 7.47 12.04 -28.91
C GLU A 213 7.98 11.74 -27.50
N ALA A 214 7.65 10.58 -26.95
CA ALA A 214 8.14 10.16 -25.64
C ALA A 214 9.65 9.90 -25.64
N ALA A 215 10.21 9.35 -26.73
CA ALA A 215 11.65 9.14 -26.89
C ALA A 215 12.45 10.46 -26.80
N GLU A 216 11.97 11.51 -27.49
CA GLU A 216 12.59 12.85 -27.44
C GLU A 216 12.58 13.45 -26.03
N GLN A 217 11.52 13.19 -25.25
CA GLN A 217 11.35 13.74 -23.90
C GLN A 217 12.05 12.93 -22.80
N THR A 218 12.20 11.62 -22.99
CA THR A 218 12.75 10.70 -21.97
C THR A 218 14.19 10.27 -22.22
N GLY A 219 14.72 10.43 -23.44
CA GLY A 219 16.00 9.90 -23.85
C GLY A 219 16.01 8.37 -24.07
N LEU A 220 14.85 7.71 -23.89
CA LEU A 220 14.71 6.28 -24.18
C LEU A 220 14.64 6.05 -25.70
N PRO A 221 15.16 4.93 -26.23
CA PRO A 221 14.95 4.58 -27.61
C PRO A 221 13.47 4.42 -27.95
N GLN A 222 13.06 4.96 -29.11
CA GLN A 222 11.73 4.66 -29.66
C GLN A 222 11.55 3.15 -29.81
N GLY A 223 10.37 2.65 -29.43
CA GLY A 223 10.08 1.21 -29.52
C GLY A 223 10.51 0.42 -28.28
N THR A 224 11.12 1.04 -27.27
CA THR A 224 11.37 0.37 -25.98
C THR A 224 10.04 -0.09 -25.36
N PRO A 225 9.89 -1.36 -24.95
CA PRO A 225 8.69 -1.87 -24.30
C PRO A 225 8.39 -1.13 -23.00
N VAL A 226 7.10 -0.84 -22.76
CA VAL A 226 6.59 -0.32 -21.49
C VAL A 226 5.70 -1.37 -20.85
N VAL A 227 6.05 -1.83 -19.66
CA VAL A 227 5.29 -2.81 -18.88
C VAL A 227 4.31 -2.08 -17.96
N THR A 228 3.07 -2.57 -17.89
CA THR A 228 1.98 -1.97 -17.11
C THR A 228 2.36 -1.81 -15.64
N GLY A 229 3.02 -2.83 -15.06
CA GLY A 229 3.39 -2.83 -13.65
C GLY A 229 2.20 -3.01 -12.71
N SER A 230 2.23 -2.34 -11.55
CA SER A 230 1.15 -2.42 -10.55
C SER A 230 1.10 -1.16 -9.67
N GLY A 231 0.04 -1.00 -8.87
CA GLY A 231 0.00 0.01 -7.82
C GLY A 231 1.16 -0.16 -6.83
N ASP A 232 1.59 0.93 -6.20
CA ASP A 232 2.75 0.99 -5.31
C ASP A 232 2.68 -0.02 -4.14
N LEU A 233 1.50 -0.19 -3.54
CA LEU A 233 1.26 -1.15 -2.47
C LEU A 233 1.48 -2.60 -2.94
N ALA A 234 0.98 -2.93 -4.12
CA ALA A 234 1.10 -4.27 -4.70
C ALA A 234 2.55 -4.54 -5.14
N SER A 235 3.21 -3.55 -5.76
CA SER A 235 4.63 -3.62 -6.06
C SER A 235 5.47 -3.78 -4.80
N ALA A 236 5.19 -3.02 -3.73
CA ALA A 236 5.91 -3.13 -2.47
C ALA A 236 5.75 -4.52 -1.82
N ALA A 237 4.57 -5.13 -1.92
CA ALA A 237 4.34 -6.50 -1.45
C ALA A 237 5.23 -7.50 -2.20
N VAL A 238 5.23 -7.45 -3.54
CA VAL A 238 6.07 -8.31 -4.39
C VAL A 238 7.55 -8.09 -4.11
N GLY A 239 8.01 -6.84 -4.10
CA GLY A 239 9.42 -6.48 -3.91
C GLY A 239 9.95 -6.72 -2.50
N SER A 240 9.06 -6.83 -1.52
CA SER A 240 9.41 -7.29 -0.17
C SER A 240 9.45 -8.82 -0.05
N GLY A 241 8.92 -9.57 -1.01
CA GLY A 241 8.82 -11.02 -0.95
C GLY A 241 7.63 -11.51 -0.12
N VAL A 242 6.55 -10.71 -0.07
CA VAL A 242 5.28 -11.13 0.54
C VAL A 242 4.66 -12.24 -0.32
N ASP A 243 4.40 -13.36 0.31
CA ASP A 243 3.77 -14.53 -0.29
C ASP A 243 2.74 -15.15 0.68
N ARG A 244 2.27 -16.38 0.40
CA ARG A 244 1.30 -17.08 1.25
C ARG A 244 1.84 -17.46 2.63
N ASN A 245 3.15 -17.44 2.84
CA ASN A 245 3.82 -17.79 4.10
C ASN A 245 4.43 -16.56 4.80
N THR A 246 4.43 -15.42 4.13
CA THR A 246 5.15 -14.21 4.55
C THR A 246 4.18 -13.05 4.71
N VAL A 247 4.26 -12.32 5.82
CA VAL A 247 3.61 -11.03 6.01
C VAL A 247 4.65 -9.92 6.14
N SER A 248 4.35 -8.74 5.61
CA SER A 248 5.13 -7.54 5.85
C SER A 248 4.42 -6.64 6.84
N LEU A 249 5.15 -6.20 7.87
CA LEU A 249 4.69 -5.28 8.90
C LEU A 249 5.47 -3.99 8.78
N THR A 250 4.78 -2.92 8.40
CA THR A 250 5.34 -1.57 8.33
C THR A 250 4.82 -0.76 9.51
N LEU A 251 5.72 -0.15 10.27
CA LEU A 251 5.37 0.78 11.33
C LEU A 251 5.95 2.16 10.99
N GLY A 252 5.14 2.96 10.30
CA GLY A 252 5.33 4.39 10.10
C GLY A 252 4.37 5.17 11.00
N THR A 253 3.90 6.34 10.61
CA THR A 253 2.82 7.07 11.31
C THR A 253 1.60 6.17 11.52
N ALA A 254 1.15 5.48 10.48
CA ALA A 254 0.23 4.34 10.59
C ALA A 254 1.01 3.02 10.70
N GLY A 255 0.39 2.01 11.32
CA GLY A 255 0.82 0.62 11.21
C GLY A 255 0.14 -0.05 10.02
N GLN A 256 0.87 -0.85 9.24
CA GLN A 256 0.33 -1.60 8.11
C GLN A 256 0.81 -3.04 8.14
N LEU A 257 -0.11 -3.95 7.81
CA LEU A 257 0.19 -5.33 7.50
C LEU A 257 -0.12 -5.57 6.03
N LEU A 258 0.82 -6.13 5.28
CA LEU A 258 0.61 -6.65 3.92
C LEU A 258 0.77 -8.16 3.93
N ALA A 259 -0.16 -8.85 3.27
CA ALA A 259 -0.13 -10.30 3.10
C ALA A 259 -0.74 -10.69 1.76
N ALA A 260 -0.37 -11.85 1.24
CA ALA A 260 -0.98 -12.43 0.07
C ALA A 260 -1.75 -13.72 0.43
N GLY A 261 -2.77 -14.04 -0.35
CA GLY A 261 -3.53 -15.28 -0.23
C GLY A 261 -4.08 -15.74 -1.57
N ASP A 262 -4.80 -16.87 -1.59
CA ASP A 262 -5.38 -17.40 -2.81
C ASP A 262 -6.50 -16.49 -3.32
N LYS A 263 -6.60 -16.37 -4.63
CA LYS A 263 -7.67 -15.63 -5.30
C LYS A 263 -9.06 -16.13 -4.86
N GLY A 264 -9.92 -15.20 -4.46
CA GLY A 264 -11.25 -15.47 -3.93
C GLY A 264 -11.28 -15.91 -2.46
N GLY A 265 -10.12 -16.06 -1.81
CA GLY A 265 -10.00 -16.40 -0.38
C GLY A 265 -10.34 -15.25 0.56
N GLY A 266 -10.17 -14.02 0.11
CA GLY A 266 -10.31 -12.82 0.92
C GLY A 266 -11.73 -12.49 1.39
N ARG A 267 -12.79 -13.08 0.80
CA ARG A 267 -14.18 -12.78 1.18
C ARG A 267 -14.47 -12.89 2.68
N LYS A 268 -13.82 -13.83 3.37
CA LYS A 268 -13.94 -13.99 4.83
C LYS A 268 -13.21 -12.90 5.63
N LEU A 269 -12.29 -12.20 4.98
CA LEU A 269 -11.49 -11.10 5.54
C LEU A 269 -12.08 -9.73 5.22
N ALA A 270 -12.99 -9.66 4.23
CA ALA A 270 -13.70 -8.42 3.90
C ALA A 270 -14.34 -7.82 5.17
N GLU A 271 -14.38 -6.52 5.29
CA GLU A 271 -14.81 -5.77 6.46
C GLU A 271 -13.83 -5.79 7.67
N LYS A 272 -12.76 -6.61 7.61
CA LYS A 272 -11.70 -6.66 8.64
C LYS A 272 -10.35 -6.21 8.10
N LEU A 273 -10.08 -6.50 6.83
CA LEU A 273 -8.91 -6.07 6.08
C LEU A 273 -9.36 -5.52 4.73
N PHE A 274 -8.54 -4.68 4.12
CA PHE A 274 -8.73 -4.31 2.72
C PHE A 274 -8.23 -5.44 1.82
N ILE A 275 -8.92 -5.68 0.73
CA ILE A 275 -8.63 -6.73 -0.23
C ILE A 275 -8.45 -6.10 -1.61
N PHE A 276 -7.32 -6.37 -2.23
CA PHE A 276 -6.98 -5.88 -3.57
C PHE A 276 -6.56 -7.04 -4.46
N ALA A 277 -6.58 -6.82 -5.76
CA ALA A 277 -5.95 -7.74 -6.69
C ALA A 277 -4.43 -7.75 -6.45
N HIS A 278 -3.80 -8.87 -6.78
CA HIS A 278 -2.35 -9.05 -6.72
C HIS A 278 -1.80 -9.10 -8.17
N PRO A 279 -0.54 -8.66 -8.42
CA PRO A 279 0.07 -8.80 -9.76
C PRO A 279 0.14 -10.25 -10.28
N ASP A 280 0.30 -11.22 -9.38
CA ASP A 280 0.08 -12.64 -9.68
C ASP A 280 -1.44 -12.92 -9.73
N PRO A 281 -1.99 -13.33 -10.90
CA PRO A 281 -3.44 -13.52 -11.08
C PRO A 281 -4.03 -14.67 -10.25
N GLN A 282 -3.23 -15.50 -9.61
CA GLN A 282 -3.67 -16.57 -8.70
C GLN A 282 -3.78 -16.12 -7.25
N CYS A 283 -3.43 -14.86 -6.95
CA CYS A 283 -3.36 -14.31 -5.60
C CYS A 283 -4.28 -13.09 -5.42
N GLU A 284 -4.56 -12.78 -4.16
CA GLU A 284 -5.13 -11.53 -3.66
C GLU A 284 -4.17 -10.90 -2.65
N LEU A 285 -4.20 -9.58 -2.55
CA LEU A 285 -3.43 -8.81 -1.59
C LEU A 285 -4.33 -8.37 -0.44
N TYR A 286 -3.88 -8.55 0.79
CA TYR A 286 -4.57 -8.13 2.00
C TYR A 286 -3.81 -7.02 2.69
N LEU A 287 -4.52 -5.94 3.05
CA LEU A 287 -3.97 -4.81 3.78
C LEU A 287 -4.70 -4.63 5.11
N GLY A 288 -4.01 -4.79 6.22
CA GLY A 288 -4.44 -4.31 7.53
C GLY A 288 -3.86 -2.91 7.77
N SER A 289 -4.69 -1.91 7.99
CA SER A 289 -4.25 -0.54 8.31
C SER A 289 -4.67 -0.16 9.72
N VAL A 290 -3.71 0.27 10.53
CA VAL A 290 -3.86 0.71 11.92
C VAL A 290 -3.47 2.18 12.00
N PRO A 291 -4.43 3.12 12.12
CA PRO A 291 -4.17 4.56 12.02
C PRO A 291 -3.13 5.08 13.01
N SER A 292 -3.13 4.55 14.23
CA SER A 292 -2.27 5.01 15.33
C SER A 292 -1.02 4.16 15.54
N GLY A 293 -0.36 3.69 14.50
CA GLY A 293 0.90 2.93 14.61
C GLY A 293 1.99 3.76 15.31
N GLY A 294 2.96 4.25 14.56
CA GLY A 294 4.02 5.14 15.08
C GLY A 294 3.52 6.50 15.55
N PHE A 295 2.34 6.95 15.09
CA PHE A 295 1.68 8.15 15.65
C PHE A 295 1.49 8.05 17.17
N SER A 296 1.27 6.85 17.72
CA SER A 296 1.20 6.63 19.16
C SER A 296 2.47 7.07 19.88
N PHE A 297 3.63 6.89 19.27
CA PHE A 297 4.91 7.30 19.84
C PHE A 297 5.09 8.81 19.83
N GLU A 298 4.78 9.44 18.69
CA GLU A 298 4.84 10.90 18.53
C GLU A 298 3.88 11.60 19.50
N TRP A 299 2.64 11.09 19.59
CA TRP A 299 1.64 11.60 20.51
C TRP A 299 2.09 11.46 21.96
N PHE A 300 2.61 10.28 22.37
CA PHE A 300 3.08 10.04 23.73
C PHE A 300 4.30 10.91 24.06
N ALA A 301 5.29 10.98 23.19
CA ALA A 301 6.49 11.79 23.37
C ALA A 301 6.13 13.28 23.53
N LYS A 302 5.23 13.79 22.69
CA LYS A 302 4.72 15.17 22.79
C LYS A 302 3.99 15.43 24.10
N LEU A 303 3.16 14.50 24.57
CA LEU A 303 2.40 14.62 25.82
C LEU A 303 3.33 14.71 27.04
N HIS A 304 4.45 13.99 27.02
CA HIS A 304 5.44 13.95 28.10
C HIS A 304 6.63 14.90 27.90
N HIS A 305 6.60 15.75 26.87
CA HIS A 305 7.66 16.72 26.55
C HIS A 305 9.06 16.10 26.39
N ILE A 306 9.14 14.90 25.81
CA ILE A 306 10.39 14.19 25.46
C ILE A 306 10.59 14.14 23.94
N SER A 307 11.85 14.01 23.49
CA SER A 307 12.14 13.77 22.08
C SER A 307 11.83 12.34 21.67
N MET A 308 11.72 12.06 20.37
CA MET A 308 11.54 10.70 19.87
C MET A 308 12.74 9.80 20.20
N GLU A 309 13.96 10.37 20.18
CA GLU A 309 15.18 9.67 20.59
C GLU A 309 15.10 9.23 22.06
N GLN A 310 14.77 10.16 22.97
CA GLN A 310 14.55 9.85 24.40
C GLN A 310 13.43 8.82 24.61
N PHE A 311 12.35 8.90 23.82
CA PHE A 311 11.27 7.91 23.88
C PHE A 311 11.78 6.49 23.58
N PHE A 312 12.55 6.30 22.50
CA PHE A 312 13.07 4.99 22.14
C PHE A 312 14.16 4.50 23.08
N GLU A 313 15.03 5.37 23.59
CA GLU A 313 16.02 5.05 24.65
C GLU A 313 15.33 4.56 25.91
N LEU A 314 14.32 5.28 26.41
CA LEU A 314 13.54 4.87 27.57
C LEU A 314 12.81 3.54 27.33
N ALA A 315 12.17 3.37 26.19
CA ALA A 315 11.51 2.11 25.85
C ALA A 315 12.48 0.94 25.77
N ALA A 316 13.71 1.13 25.29
CA ALA A 316 14.75 0.10 25.22
C ALA A 316 15.35 -0.23 26.58
N SER A 317 15.36 0.72 27.53
CA SER A 317 15.95 0.53 28.87
C SER A 317 15.16 -0.43 29.77
N VAL A 318 13.93 -0.80 29.39
CA VAL A 318 13.03 -1.66 30.18
C VAL A 318 12.67 -2.91 29.40
N SER A 319 12.80 -4.06 30.05
CA SER A 319 12.34 -5.35 29.51
C SER A 319 10.82 -5.48 29.58
N LEU A 320 10.26 -6.33 28.71
CA LEU A 320 8.85 -6.72 28.84
C LEU A 320 8.63 -7.45 30.17
N SER A 321 7.61 -7.06 30.92
CA SER A 321 7.18 -7.72 32.15
C SER A 321 5.66 -7.82 32.19
N ASP A 322 5.13 -8.74 32.98
CA ASP A 322 3.70 -8.94 33.17
C ASP A 322 3.05 -7.84 34.01
N THR A 323 3.85 -6.98 34.63
CA THR A 323 3.41 -5.81 35.41
C THR A 323 3.28 -4.54 34.60
N LEU A 324 3.80 -4.49 33.35
CA LEU A 324 3.64 -3.33 32.49
C LEU A 324 2.15 -3.01 32.26
N PRO A 325 1.76 -1.72 32.20
CA PRO A 325 0.40 -1.34 31.87
C PRO A 325 0.08 -1.70 30.42
N ILE A 326 -1.19 -1.89 30.10
CA ILE A 326 -1.67 -2.14 28.77
C ILE A 326 -2.07 -0.83 28.12
N PHE A 327 -1.48 -0.51 26.97
CA PHE A 327 -1.87 0.61 26.13
C PHE A 327 -2.68 0.13 24.94
N LEU A 328 -3.89 0.67 24.78
CA LEU A 328 -4.72 0.48 23.58
C LEU A 328 -4.47 1.67 22.63
N PRO A 329 -3.90 1.47 21.44
CA PRO A 329 -3.41 2.56 20.58
C PRO A 329 -4.51 3.19 19.71
N TYR A 330 -5.77 3.14 20.12
CA TYR A 330 -6.90 3.56 19.28
C TYR A 330 -7.19 5.06 19.37
N ILE A 331 -6.15 5.89 19.45
CA ILE A 331 -6.25 7.35 19.60
C ILE A 331 -6.83 8.05 18.35
N LEU A 332 -6.52 7.53 17.16
CA LEU A 332 -7.10 7.98 15.89
C LEU A 332 -8.21 7.05 15.37
N GLY A 333 -8.75 6.22 16.25
CA GLY A 333 -9.75 5.21 15.91
C GLY A 333 -9.18 3.81 15.69
N ARG A 334 -10.08 2.85 15.55
CA ARG A 334 -9.76 1.43 15.39
C ARG A 334 -9.81 1.07 13.92
N GLY A 335 -8.65 1.04 13.28
CA GLY A 335 -8.52 0.46 11.95
C GLY A 335 -8.69 -1.06 11.95
N ALA A 336 -7.92 -1.75 11.15
CA ALA A 336 -7.93 -3.21 11.11
C ALA A 336 -7.56 -3.83 12.48
N PRO A 337 -8.19 -4.95 12.86
CA PRO A 337 -9.25 -5.68 12.16
C PRO A 337 -10.68 -5.20 12.48
N TYR A 338 -10.88 -4.09 13.17
CA TYR A 338 -12.20 -3.61 13.61
C TYR A 338 -12.91 -2.73 12.60
N MET A 339 -12.16 -1.88 11.88
CA MET A 339 -12.63 -1.00 10.79
C MET A 339 -13.74 -0.03 11.19
N ASP A 340 -13.76 0.44 12.45
CA ASP A 340 -14.80 1.37 12.94
C ASP A 340 -14.33 2.82 13.15
N TYR A 341 -13.03 3.05 13.14
CA TYR A 341 -12.38 4.37 13.21
C TYR A 341 -12.84 5.31 14.34
N SER A 342 -13.53 4.78 15.36
CA SER A 342 -13.93 5.54 16.54
C SER A 342 -12.77 5.64 17.54
N PRO A 343 -12.34 6.86 17.94
CA PRO A 343 -11.30 7.02 18.95
C PRO A 343 -11.68 6.36 20.28
N SER A 344 -10.82 5.48 20.76
CA SER A 344 -11.05 4.72 22.00
C SER A 344 -9.72 4.28 22.65
N GLY A 345 -8.67 5.13 22.53
CA GLY A 345 -7.39 4.91 23.19
C GLY A 345 -7.55 4.84 24.73
N ALA A 346 -6.84 3.90 25.36
CA ALA A 346 -6.96 3.69 26.81
C ALA A 346 -5.69 3.11 27.42
N TRP A 347 -5.54 3.32 28.71
CA TRP A 347 -4.54 2.69 29.56
C TRP A 347 -5.23 1.83 30.62
N PHE A 348 -4.72 0.61 30.85
CA PHE A 348 -5.21 -0.31 31.88
C PHE A 348 -4.05 -0.79 32.75
N GLY A 349 -4.34 -1.02 34.03
CA GLY A 349 -3.37 -1.53 34.99
C GLY A 349 -2.30 -0.52 35.42
N LEU A 350 -2.57 0.80 35.28
CA LEU A 350 -1.65 1.82 35.79
C LEU A 350 -1.49 1.72 37.32
N SER A 351 -0.25 1.86 37.79
CA SER A 351 0.13 1.94 39.19
C SER A 351 0.95 3.19 39.44
N ALA A 352 0.93 3.71 40.66
CA ALA A 352 1.76 4.83 41.09
C ALA A 352 3.28 4.53 41.04
N THR A 353 3.65 3.28 40.91
CA THR A 353 5.06 2.83 40.81
C THR A 353 5.59 2.79 39.37
N HIS A 354 4.72 2.92 38.38
CA HIS A 354 5.16 2.87 36.97
C HIS A 354 6.00 4.09 36.63
N THR A 355 7.10 3.82 35.97
CA THR A 355 8.05 4.85 35.46
C THR A 355 7.70 5.28 34.04
N LEU A 356 8.21 6.43 33.59
CA LEU A 356 8.07 6.90 32.22
C LEU A 356 8.63 5.87 31.19
N ALA A 357 9.73 5.20 31.54
CA ALA A 357 10.33 4.17 30.68
C ALA A 357 9.39 2.97 30.46
N GLU A 358 8.71 2.51 31.53
CA GLU A 358 7.70 1.45 31.42
C GLU A 358 6.50 1.88 30.57
N LEU A 359 6.07 3.14 30.68
CA LEU A 359 5.00 3.68 29.82
C LEU A 359 5.43 3.76 28.35
N CYS A 360 6.68 4.19 28.07
CA CYS A 360 7.24 4.15 26.72
C CYS A 360 7.26 2.71 26.16
N ARG A 361 7.72 1.74 26.96
CA ARG A 361 7.75 0.32 26.55
C ARG A 361 6.36 -0.23 26.27
N ALA A 362 5.39 0.05 27.14
CA ALA A 362 3.99 -0.35 26.98
C ALA A 362 3.35 0.30 25.74
N THR A 363 3.72 1.55 25.41
CA THR A 363 3.25 2.23 24.19
C THR A 363 3.75 1.49 22.93
N VAL A 364 5.03 1.11 22.89
CA VAL A 364 5.59 0.32 21.77
C VAL A 364 4.87 -1.02 21.63
N PHE A 365 4.68 -1.74 22.74
CA PHE A 365 3.97 -3.03 22.73
C PHE A 365 2.53 -2.88 22.23
N GLY A 366 1.79 -1.93 22.78
CA GLY A 366 0.40 -1.66 22.41
C GLY A 366 0.24 -1.31 20.93
N ALA A 367 1.14 -0.50 20.35
CA ALA A 367 1.09 -0.11 18.94
C ALA A 367 1.28 -1.28 17.96
N LEU A 368 1.99 -2.34 18.37
CA LEU A 368 2.20 -3.56 17.58
C LEU A 368 1.06 -4.58 17.71
N CYS A 369 0.30 -4.56 18.80
CA CYS A 369 -0.75 -5.55 19.06
C CYS A 369 -1.84 -5.62 17.98
N PRO A 370 -2.37 -4.52 17.40
CA PRO A 370 -3.34 -4.62 16.31
C PRO A 370 -2.78 -5.30 15.06
N LEU A 371 -1.49 -5.12 14.75
CA LEU A 371 -0.82 -5.83 13.64
C LEU A 371 -0.74 -7.33 13.93
N ARG A 372 -0.48 -7.71 15.18
CA ARG A 372 -0.55 -9.11 15.62
C ARG A 372 -1.97 -9.67 15.49
N GLN A 373 -3.00 -8.92 15.88
CA GLN A 373 -4.40 -9.34 15.70
C GLN A 373 -4.73 -9.58 14.22
N CYS A 374 -4.25 -8.71 13.31
CA CYS A 374 -4.42 -8.92 11.87
C CYS A 374 -3.70 -10.20 11.40
N THR A 375 -2.51 -10.48 11.93
CA THR A 375 -1.78 -11.72 11.61
C THR A 375 -2.52 -12.96 12.13
N ASP A 376 -3.01 -12.94 13.37
CA ASP A 376 -3.79 -14.04 13.95
C ASP A 376 -5.05 -14.33 13.12
N LEU A 377 -5.77 -13.27 12.71
CA LEU A 377 -6.93 -13.38 11.84
C LEU A 377 -6.60 -14.03 10.49
N LEU A 378 -5.49 -13.64 9.88
CA LEU A 378 -5.00 -14.26 8.63
C LEU A 378 -4.66 -15.72 8.84
N GLU A 379 -3.96 -16.07 9.92
CA GLU A 379 -3.56 -17.44 10.23
C GLU A 379 -4.77 -18.35 10.50
N GLU A 380 -5.79 -17.83 11.15
CA GLU A 380 -7.05 -18.54 11.40
C GLU A 380 -7.80 -18.87 10.10
N LEU A 381 -7.82 -17.95 9.13
CA LEU A 381 -8.67 -18.05 7.95
C LEU A 381 -7.94 -18.55 6.70
N SER A 382 -6.62 -18.39 6.60
CA SER A 382 -5.85 -18.69 5.39
C SER A 382 -4.54 -19.46 5.64
N GLY A 383 -4.33 -19.98 6.87
CA GLY A 383 -3.18 -20.80 7.23
C GLY A 383 -2.00 -20.01 7.80
N LYS A 384 -1.04 -20.75 8.39
CA LYS A 384 0.09 -20.16 9.12
C LYS A 384 0.95 -19.27 8.24
N ARG A 385 1.48 -18.21 8.86
CA ARG A 385 2.48 -17.29 8.33
C ARG A 385 3.80 -17.51 9.06
N GLU A 386 4.77 -18.10 8.40
CA GLU A 386 6.05 -18.47 9.03
C GLU A 386 7.03 -17.30 9.07
N ASN A 387 6.93 -16.39 8.10
CA ASN A 387 7.89 -15.31 7.89
C ASN A 387 7.26 -13.94 8.15
N ILE A 388 8.05 -13.06 8.76
CA ILE A 388 7.71 -11.66 9.02
C ILE A 388 8.78 -10.75 8.42
N ILE A 389 8.38 -9.77 7.63
CA ILE A 389 9.25 -8.69 7.18
C ILE A 389 8.92 -7.46 8.01
N LEU A 390 9.91 -6.88 8.68
CA LEU A 390 9.75 -5.64 9.42
C LEU A 390 10.24 -4.47 8.57
N GLN A 391 9.45 -3.38 8.51
CA GLN A 391 9.77 -2.19 7.72
C GLN A 391 9.65 -0.90 8.56
N ALA A 392 10.28 0.15 8.09
CA ALA A 392 10.28 1.49 8.70
C ALA A 392 10.79 1.48 10.15
N LEU A 393 10.06 2.06 11.12
CA LEU A 393 10.47 2.10 12.53
C LEU A 393 10.65 0.70 13.13
N ALA A 394 9.84 -0.27 12.71
CA ALA A 394 9.96 -1.66 13.18
C ALA A 394 11.31 -2.30 12.83
N CYS A 395 11.97 -1.83 11.77
CA CYS A 395 13.30 -2.28 11.39
C CYS A 395 14.43 -1.44 12.02
N ARG A 396 14.22 -0.13 12.17
CA ARG A 396 15.27 0.82 12.59
C ARG A 396 15.45 0.92 14.10
N GLU A 397 14.35 0.89 14.86
CA GLU A 397 14.35 1.14 16.29
C GLU A 397 14.43 -0.17 17.08
N ASP A 398 15.48 -0.34 17.87
CA ASP A 398 15.73 -1.57 18.65
C ASP A 398 14.60 -1.92 19.61
N ALA A 399 13.98 -0.93 20.27
CA ALA A 399 12.85 -1.16 21.15
C ALA A 399 11.65 -1.73 20.38
N VAL A 400 11.39 -1.24 19.16
CA VAL A 400 10.28 -1.71 18.32
C VAL A 400 10.60 -3.09 17.77
N ARG A 401 11.81 -3.29 17.22
CA ARG A 401 12.25 -4.57 16.66
C ARG A 401 12.22 -5.68 17.70
N SER A 402 12.81 -5.46 18.88
CA SER A 402 12.83 -6.45 19.96
C SER A 402 11.41 -6.79 20.46
N THR A 403 10.52 -5.78 20.55
CA THR A 403 9.12 -6.02 20.93
C THR A 403 8.39 -6.83 19.85
N ALA A 404 8.60 -6.53 18.58
CA ALA A 404 8.02 -7.30 17.48
C ALA A 404 8.50 -8.76 17.53
N CYS A 405 9.81 -9.00 17.73
CA CYS A 405 10.35 -10.35 17.87
C CYS A 405 9.71 -11.11 19.03
N SER A 406 9.52 -10.49 20.19
CA SER A 406 8.87 -11.11 21.35
C SER A 406 7.38 -11.37 21.11
N LEU A 407 6.67 -10.44 20.46
CA LEU A 407 5.23 -10.54 20.19
C LEU A 407 4.91 -11.59 19.12
N PHE A 408 5.69 -11.65 18.04
CA PHE A 408 5.51 -12.57 16.92
C PHE A 408 6.42 -13.81 17.06
N GLN A 409 6.31 -14.53 18.16
CA GLN A 409 7.13 -15.69 18.50
C GLN A 409 7.13 -16.78 17.43
N GLN A 410 8.25 -17.52 17.38
CA GLN A 410 8.44 -18.66 16.49
C GLN A 410 8.27 -18.30 15.00
N LYS A 411 8.49 -17.04 14.65
CA LYS A 411 8.52 -16.55 13.28
C LYS A 411 9.95 -16.33 12.82
N LYS A 412 10.18 -16.44 11.53
CA LYS A 412 11.42 -16.03 10.89
C LYS A 412 11.28 -14.56 10.48
N PHE A 413 12.21 -13.74 10.91
CA PHE A 413 12.28 -12.32 10.50
C PHE A 413 13.21 -12.19 9.30
N ILE A 414 12.73 -11.49 8.28
CA ILE A 414 13.45 -11.27 7.02
C ILE A 414 13.79 -9.78 6.95
N ALA A 415 15.02 -9.47 6.52
CA ALA A 415 15.44 -8.08 6.31
C ALA A 415 14.59 -7.39 5.25
N ALA A 416 14.23 -6.13 5.52
CA ALA A 416 13.40 -5.34 4.62
C ALA A 416 14.22 -4.83 3.42
N ASN A 417 13.59 -4.80 2.25
CA ASN A 417 14.09 -4.08 1.09
C ASN A 417 13.70 -2.60 1.20
N SER A 418 14.67 -1.70 1.15
CA SER A 418 14.45 -0.25 1.30
C SER A 418 13.67 0.38 0.13
N GLU A 419 13.76 -0.20 -1.07
CA GLU A 419 13.10 0.27 -2.29
C GLU A 419 12.15 -0.80 -2.84
N ALA A 420 11.29 -1.34 -1.94
CA ALA A 420 10.42 -2.47 -2.24
C ALA A 420 9.48 -2.22 -3.44
N SER A 421 8.91 -1.00 -3.59
CA SER A 421 8.04 -0.68 -4.72
C SER A 421 8.78 -0.77 -6.07
N LEU A 422 9.99 -0.20 -6.15
CA LEU A 422 10.81 -0.28 -7.36
C LEU A 422 11.25 -1.72 -7.66
N SER A 423 11.69 -2.46 -6.63
CA SER A 423 12.09 -3.87 -6.77
C SER A 423 10.94 -4.76 -7.22
N GLY A 424 9.75 -4.52 -6.66
CA GLY A 424 8.54 -5.26 -7.08
C GLY A 424 8.12 -4.93 -8.51
N ALA A 425 8.19 -3.66 -8.91
CA ALA A 425 7.98 -3.28 -10.29
C ALA A 425 8.99 -3.97 -11.22
N ALA A 426 10.29 -4.01 -10.85
CA ALA A 426 11.32 -4.70 -11.64
C ALA A 426 10.99 -6.21 -11.77
N ILE A 427 10.60 -6.89 -10.68
CA ILE A 427 10.17 -8.31 -10.70
C ILE A 427 9.02 -8.52 -11.69
N ILE A 428 8.00 -7.64 -11.68
CA ILE A 428 6.89 -7.67 -12.63
C ILE A 428 7.39 -7.43 -14.06
N GLY A 429 8.34 -6.50 -14.24
CA GLY A 429 8.97 -6.19 -15.52
C GLY A 429 9.71 -7.37 -16.11
N PHE A 430 10.57 -8.05 -15.34
CA PHE A 430 11.30 -9.25 -15.79
C PHE A 430 10.37 -10.41 -16.11
N THR A 431 9.25 -10.54 -15.37
CA THR A 431 8.22 -11.53 -15.69
C THR A 431 7.53 -11.20 -17.01
N ALA A 432 7.17 -9.94 -17.26
CA ALA A 432 6.55 -9.51 -18.51
C ALA A 432 7.46 -9.70 -19.73
N MET A 433 8.76 -9.54 -19.53
CA MET A 433 9.80 -9.75 -20.56
C MET A 433 10.19 -11.23 -20.71
N GLN A 434 9.53 -12.14 -20.01
CA GLN A 434 9.74 -13.60 -20.05
C GLN A 434 11.14 -14.07 -19.60
N GLU A 435 11.87 -13.24 -18.83
CA GLU A 435 13.10 -13.68 -18.17
C GLU A 435 12.81 -14.73 -17.08
N TYR A 436 11.68 -14.57 -16.40
CA TYR A 436 11.16 -15.53 -15.45
C TYR A 436 9.75 -16.00 -15.83
N ALA A 437 9.44 -17.25 -15.52
CA ALA A 437 8.17 -17.88 -15.88
C ALA A 437 6.97 -17.22 -15.18
N ASP A 438 7.17 -16.74 -13.95
CA ASP A 438 6.13 -16.10 -13.13
C ASP A 438 6.75 -15.19 -12.06
N ILE A 439 5.91 -14.37 -11.43
CA ILE A 439 6.30 -13.40 -10.39
C ILE A 439 6.92 -14.10 -9.18
N LYS A 440 6.44 -15.29 -8.80
CA LYS A 440 6.97 -16.06 -7.68
C LYS A 440 8.41 -16.49 -7.93
N THR A 441 8.69 -17.02 -9.12
CA THR A 441 10.03 -17.42 -9.55
C THR A 441 10.97 -16.22 -9.63
N ALA A 442 10.52 -15.12 -10.21
CA ALA A 442 11.29 -13.87 -10.26
C ALA A 442 11.61 -13.34 -8.87
N SER A 443 10.62 -13.27 -7.97
CA SER A 443 10.80 -12.81 -6.58
C SER A 443 11.80 -13.69 -5.82
N ALA A 444 11.74 -15.01 -5.99
CA ALA A 444 12.65 -15.94 -5.33
C ALA A 444 14.13 -15.78 -5.77
N ASN A 445 14.37 -15.33 -7.01
CA ASN A 445 15.72 -15.11 -7.55
C ASN A 445 16.25 -13.69 -7.30
N MET A 446 15.38 -12.69 -7.27
CA MET A 446 15.77 -11.27 -7.22
C MET A 446 15.81 -10.71 -5.79
N ILE A 447 15.17 -11.37 -4.80
CA ILE A 447 15.14 -10.88 -3.42
C ILE A 447 16.10 -11.69 -2.56
N LEU A 448 17.12 -11.01 -2.03
CA LEU A 448 18.00 -11.57 -1.01
C LEU A 448 17.28 -11.62 0.33
N LYS A 449 17.26 -12.79 0.98
CA LYS A 449 16.61 -12.99 2.28
C LYS A 449 17.65 -13.30 3.34
N GLU A 450 17.85 -12.36 4.27
CA GLU A 450 18.54 -12.62 5.53
C GLU A 450 17.50 -12.97 6.60
N GLU A 451 17.65 -14.11 7.25
CA GLU A 451 16.66 -14.63 8.20
C GLU A 451 17.20 -14.65 9.62
N THR A 452 16.38 -14.24 10.59
CA THR A 452 16.63 -14.37 12.02
C THR A 452 15.41 -15.00 12.68
N VAL A 453 15.57 -16.07 13.45
CA VAL A 453 14.46 -16.72 14.17
C VAL A 453 14.24 -16.03 15.51
N SER A 454 13.01 -15.65 15.81
CA SER A 454 12.66 -15.08 17.11
C SER A 454 12.53 -16.19 18.18
N PRO A 455 13.03 -15.95 19.40
CA PRO A 455 12.86 -16.88 20.52
C PRO A 455 11.40 -16.91 21.00
N ALA A 456 11.04 -17.93 21.75
CA ALA A 456 9.80 -17.96 22.49
C ALA A 456 9.85 -16.95 23.66
N ASP A 457 8.76 -16.19 23.89
CA ASP A 457 8.65 -15.23 24.97
C ASP A 457 7.27 -15.32 25.63
N HIS A 458 7.22 -16.00 26.78
CA HIS A 458 5.98 -16.21 27.52
C HIS A 458 5.39 -14.91 28.07
N THR A 459 6.23 -13.94 28.45
CA THR A 459 5.78 -12.65 28.99
C THR A 459 5.02 -11.86 27.94
N ALA A 460 5.54 -11.78 26.72
CA ALA A 460 4.87 -11.12 25.60
C ALA A 460 3.50 -11.75 25.31
N GLN A 461 3.36 -13.08 25.42
CA GLN A 461 2.09 -13.77 25.21
C GLN A 461 1.05 -13.45 26.29
N ILE A 462 1.47 -13.43 27.57
CA ILE A 462 0.59 -13.06 28.69
C ILE A 462 0.09 -11.62 28.48
N HIS A 463 1.00 -10.72 28.13
CA HIS A 463 0.68 -9.31 27.92
C HIS A 463 -0.25 -9.10 26.72
N TYR A 464 -0.04 -9.83 25.63
CA TYR A 464 -0.93 -9.81 24.46
C TYR A 464 -2.34 -10.33 24.78
N ARG A 465 -2.48 -11.38 25.59
CA ARG A 465 -3.81 -11.85 26.05
C ARG A 465 -4.54 -10.81 26.85
N LYS A 466 -3.86 -10.11 27.78
CA LYS A 466 -4.42 -8.97 28.50
C LYS A 466 -4.87 -7.86 27.55
N PHE A 467 -4.03 -7.54 26.53
CA PHE A 467 -4.41 -6.56 25.51
C PHE A 467 -5.72 -6.94 24.79
N LEU A 468 -5.86 -8.19 24.36
CA LEU A 468 -7.06 -8.68 23.68
C LEU A 468 -8.31 -8.59 24.56
N GLU A 469 -8.19 -8.89 25.85
CA GLU A 469 -9.27 -8.78 26.82
C GLU A 469 -9.73 -7.33 26.97
N TYR A 470 -8.82 -6.38 27.21
CA TYR A 470 -9.15 -4.97 27.37
C TYR A 470 -9.65 -4.34 26.06
N ALA A 471 -9.10 -4.71 24.91
CA ALA A 471 -9.60 -4.27 23.61
C ALA A 471 -11.07 -4.70 23.38
N ARG A 472 -11.45 -5.89 23.86
CA ARG A 472 -12.84 -6.38 23.82
C ARG A 472 -13.76 -5.59 24.75
N ILE A 473 -13.32 -5.31 25.98
CA ILE A 473 -14.07 -4.51 26.96
C ILE A 473 -14.35 -3.11 26.41
N VAL A 474 -13.34 -2.42 25.89
CA VAL A 474 -13.50 -1.08 25.30
C VAL A 474 -14.47 -1.11 24.12
N ARG A 475 -14.41 -2.14 23.29
CA ARG A 475 -15.34 -2.30 22.18
C ARG A 475 -16.80 -2.42 22.65
N SER A 476 -17.06 -3.17 23.71
CA SER A 476 -18.42 -3.35 24.26
C SER A 476 -18.94 -2.13 25.01
N ALA A 477 -18.06 -1.23 25.46
CA ALA A 477 -18.43 -0.02 26.22
C ALA A 477 -18.69 1.22 25.35
N VAL A 478 -18.22 1.22 24.09
CA VAL A 478 -18.31 2.37 23.16
C VAL A 478 -19.50 2.24 22.20
N PHE A 479 -20.20 1.10 22.18
CA PHE A 479 -21.40 0.85 21.36
C PHE A 479 -22.58 0.36 22.23
#